data_c83efd4b6bdb293248489157f2ca8866
#
_entry.id   c83efd4b6bdb293248489157f2ca8866
#
_cell.length_a   1.000
_cell.length_b   1.000
_cell.length_c   1.000
_cell.angle_alpha   90.00
_cell.angle_beta   90.00
_cell.angle_gamma   90.00
#
_symmetry.space_group_name_H-M   'P 1'
#
loop_
_entity.id
_entity.type
_entity.pdbx_description
1 polymer ?
#
loop_
_entity_poly.entity_id
_entity_poly.type
_entity_poly.pdbx_seq_one_letter_code
_entity_poly.pdbx_strand_id
1 'polypeptide(L)'
;MQAIAIWMANNTPRSKSSQFSCATLVSGMVTWGSYTYSSMEMSQLRRQVAVLRQSLFDQGYLDEQFVQLEELEDNDNPNFVEEVVTLFFRDSARLIVNIEQALECSPLDFNKLDNNMHQFKGSASSIGAKKVKNESTQFREYCRAENGEGCKMSFQQVKKEYVALRKKLETYFQLVRQAGPEETASRPARN
;
A
#
# COMPACT_ATOMS: atom_id res chain seq x y z
N MET A 1 15.16 -2.11 -5.80
CA MET A 1 14.84 -3.47 -6.27
C MET A 1 15.13 -4.54 -5.23
N GLN A 2 16.33 -4.63 -4.64
CA GLN A 2 16.64 -5.66 -3.63
C GLN A 2 15.77 -5.58 -2.36
N ALA A 3 15.39 -4.40 -1.89
CA ALA A 3 14.57 -4.24 -0.69
C ALA A 3 13.14 -4.80 -0.86
N ILE A 4 12.53 -4.67 -2.03
CA ILE A 4 11.21 -5.23 -2.34
C ILE A 4 11.29 -6.75 -2.42
N ALA A 5 12.31 -7.28 -3.08
CA ALA A 5 12.51 -8.73 -3.22
C ALA A 5 12.73 -9.41 -1.85
N ILE A 6 13.53 -8.80 -0.98
CA ILE A 6 13.80 -9.31 0.38
C ILE A 6 12.53 -9.24 1.25
N TRP A 7 11.80 -8.12 1.17
CA TRP A 7 10.56 -7.95 1.91
C TRP A 7 9.47 -8.95 1.45
N MET A 8 9.33 -9.15 0.12
CA MET A 8 8.40 -10.14 -0.43
C MET A 8 8.77 -11.58 -0.07
N ALA A 9 10.05 -11.94 -0.14
CA ALA A 9 10.51 -13.29 0.23
C ALA A 9 10.16 -13.66 1.69
N ASN A 10 10.09 -12.65 2.57
CA ASN A 10 9.80 -12.85 3.98
C ASN A 10 8.30 -12.79 4.33
N ASN A 11 7.47 -12.18 3.46
CA ASN A 11 6.08 -11.84 3.81
C ASN A 11 5.01 -12.45 2.88
N THR A 12 5.36 -13.23 1.85
CA THR A 12 4.37 -13.92 1.01
C THR A 12 3.76 -15.10 1.75
N PRO A 13 2.43 -15.16 1.91
CA PRO A 13 1.77 -16.35 2.43
C PRO A 13 1.92 -17.48 1.41
N ARG A 14 2.44 -18.64 1.83
CA ARG A 14 2.41 -19.86 1.02
C ARG A 14 0.96 -20.15 0.63
N SER A 15 0.65 -19.99 -0.64
CA SER A 15 -0.68 -20.31 -1.19
C SER A 15 -0.96 -21.80 -1.01
N LYS A 16 -1.97 -22.12 -0.20
CA LYS A 16 -2.63 -23.42 -0.27
C LYS A 16 -3.60 -23.35 -1.47
N SER A 17 -3.26 -24.09 -2.51
CA SER A 17 -4.15 -24.36 -3.64
C SER A 17 -5.45 -24.98 -3.12
N SER A 18 -6.56 -24.26 -3.21
CA SER A 18 -7.90 -24.84 -3.12
C SER A 18 -8.53 -24.87 -4.50
N GLN A 19 -8.62 -26.06 -5.04
CA GLN A 19 -9.40 -26.42 -6.21
C GLN A 19 -10.86 -26.01 -5.98
N PHE A 20 -11.41 -25.15 -6.83
CA PHE A 20 -12.84 -25.02 -6.97
C PHE A 20 -13.31 -25.78 -8.20
N SER A 21 -14.05 -26.84 -7.89
CA SER A 21 -14.74 -27.73 -8.79
C SER A 21 -15.86 -27.03 -9.52
N CYS A 22 -15.95 -27.35 -10.79
CA CYS A 22 -17.05 -27.06 -11.72
C CYS A 22 -18.39 -27.49 -11.16
N ALA A 23 -19.39 -26.62 -11.19
CA ALA A 23 -20.80 -27.00 -10.98
C ALA A 23 -21.75 -26.24 -11.88
N THR A 24 -22.21 -26.92 -12.90
CA THR A 24 -23.60 -27.09 -13.36
C THR A 24 -24.38 -25.85 -13.78
N LEU A 25 -24.59 -25.76 -15.08
CA LEU A 25 -25.61 -24.99 -15.78
C LEU A 25 -27.02 -25.36 -15.25
N VAL A 26 -27.74 -24.36 -14.74
CA VAL A 26 -29.19 -24.37 -14.73
C VAL A 26 -29.68 -23.03 -15.29
N SER A 27 -30.44 -23.19 -16.36
CA SER A 27 -31.19 -22.13 -17.05
C SER A 27 -32.07 -21.35 -16.06
N GLY A 28 -31.79 -20.07 -15.92
CA GLY A 28 -32.62 -19.13 -15.17
C GLY A 28 -32.07 -17.73 -15.41
N MET A 29 -32.85 -16.89 -16.08
CA MET A 29 -32.55 -15.48 -16.32
C MET A 29 -32.20 -14.78 -15.01
N VAL A 30 -30.93 -14.68 -14.71
CA VAL A 30 -30.42 -13.69 -13.75
C VAL A 30 -30.09 -12.46 -14.60
N THR A 31 -31.01 -11.49 -14.61
CA THR A 31 -30.72 -10.15 -15.10
C THR A 31 -29.70 -9.52 -14.14
N TRP A 32 -28.41 -9.74 -14.42
CA TRP A 32 -27.37 -8.90 -13.88
C TRP A 32 -27.59 -7.52 -14.47
N GLY A 33 -27.97 -6.57 -13.63
CA GLY A 33 -27.98 -5.17 -14.02
C GLY A 33 -26.58 -4.78 -14.47
N SER A 34 -26.33 -4.95 -15.75
CA SER A 34 -25.13 -4.44 -16.41
C SER A 34 -25.23 -2.91 -16.34
N TYR A 35 -24.62 -2.32 -15.33
CA TYR A 35 -24.27 -0.91 -15.39
C TYR A 35 -23.16 -0.81 -16.45
N THR A 36 -23.58 -0.71 -17.72
CA THR A 36 -22.70 -0.28 -18.80
C THR A 36 -22.39 1.19 -18.55
N TYR A 37 -21.30 1.44 -17.83
CA TYR A 37 -20.77 2.80 -17.76
C TYR A 37 -20.51 3.25 -19.19
N SER A 38 -21.02 4.45 -19.55
CA SER A 38 -20.75 4.99 -20.86
C SER A 38 -19.25 5.23 -21.02
N SER A 39 -18.73 5.18 -22.24
CA SER A 39 -17.31 5.42 -22.51
C SER A 39 -16.83 6.78 -21.95
N MET A 40 -17.74 7.73 -21.85
CA MET A 40 -17.50 9.05 -21.26
C MET A 40 -17.29 8.96 -19.74
N GLU A 41 -18.10 8.17 -19.03
CA GLU A 41 -17.96 7.97 -17.58
C GLU A 41 -16.65 7.26 -17.23
N MET A 42 -16.27 6.25 -18.01
CA MET A 42 -14.98 5.56 -17.86
C MET A 42 -13.79 6.52 -18.07
N SER A 43 -13.87 7.39 -19.06
CA SER A 43 -12.85 8.42 -19.31
C SER A 43 -12.75 9.42 -18.16
N GLN A 44 -13.87 9.76 -17.52
CA GLN A 44 -13.89 10.64 -16.35
C GLN A 44 -13.25 9.96 -15.13
N LEU A 45 -13.57 8.69 -14.88
CA LEU A 45 -12.99 7.92 -13.78
C LEU A 45 -11.46 7.79 -13.94
N ARG A 46 -10.97 7.44 -15.12
CA ARG A 46 -9.53 7.37 -15.40
C ARG A 46 -8.83 8.71 -15.17
N ARG A 47 -9.46 9.81 -15.55
CA ARG A 47 -8.94 11.16 -15.26
C ARG A 47 -8.89 11.44 -13.76
N GLN A 48 -9.91 11.04 -13.00
CA GLN A 48 -9.92 11.19 -11.55
C GLN A 48 -8.81 10.36 -10.88
N VAL A 49 -8.57 9.13 -11.34
CA VAL A 49 -7.45 8.28 -10.89
C VAL A 49 -6.12 9.00 -11.12
N ALA A 50 -5.88 9.52 -12.32
CA ALA A 50 -4.65 10.24 -12.66
C ALA A 50 -4.45 11.49 -11.80
N VAL A 51 -5.50 12.29 -11.59
CA VAL A 51 -5.44 13.48 -10.74
C VAL A 51 -5.16 13.12 -9.28
N LEU A 52 -5.82 12.09 -8.75
CA LEU A 52 -5.60 11.67 -7.37
C LEU A 52 -4.18 11.10 -7.19
N ARG A 53 -3.71 10.27 -8.16
CA ARG A 53 -2.33 9.78 -8.17
C ARG A 53 -1.34 10.94 -8.14
N GLN A 54 -1.46 11.92 -9.04
CA GLN A 54 -0.58 13.09 -9.07
C GLN A 54 -0.61 13.85 -7.75
N SER A 55 -1.80 14.05 -7.17
CA SER A 55 -1.96 14.71 -5.87
C SER A 55 -1.22 13.99 -4.72
N LEU A 56 -1.10 12.65 -4.75
CA LEU A 56 -0.34 11.89 -3.77
C LEU A 56 1.16 12.20 -3.84
N PHE A 57 1.70 12.37 -5.04
CA PHE A 57 3.10 12.78 -5.25
C PHE A 57 3.32 14.25 -4.89
N ASP A 58 2.48 15.16 -5.37
CA ASP A 58 2.60 16.60 -5.13
C ASP A 58 2.52 16.94 -3.63
N GLN A 59 1.65 16.23 -2.89
CA GLN A 59 1.55 16.36 -1.44
C GLN A 59 2.67 15.63 -0.69
N GLY A 60 3.57 14.94 -1.39
CA GLY A 60 4.70 14.22 -0.82
C GLY A 60 4.32 12.97 -0.02
N TYR A 61 3.14 12.36 -0.24
CA TYR A 61 2.78 11.09 0.36
C TYR A 61 3.55 9.93 -0.25
N LEU A 62 3.76 9.97 -1.57
CA LEU A 62 4.47 8.95 -2.33
C LEU A 62 5.77 9.51 -2.94
N ASP A 63 6.73 8.63 -3.20
CA ASP A 63 7.98 8.93 -3.90
C ASP A 63 8.18 7.99 -5.11
N GLU A 64 9.32 8.13 -5.79
CA GLU A 64 9.67 7.35 -6.99
C GLU A 64 9.63 5.84 -6.79
N GLN A 65 9.76 5.36 -5.55
CA GLN A 65 9.66 3.94 -5.25
C GLN A 65 8.26 3.38 -5.53
N PHE A 66 7.21 4.21 -5.37
CA PHE A 66 5.86 3.80 -5.75
C PHE A 66 5.73 3.66 -7.26
N VAL A 67 6.35 4.54 -8.06
CA VAL A 67 6.39 4.41 -9.53
C VAL A 67 7.06 3.10 -9.94
N GLN A 68 8.21 2.77 -9.31
CA GLN A 68 8.90 1.50 -9.57
C GLN A 68 8.05 0.28 -9.17
N LEU A 69 7.19 0.42 -8.18
CA LEU A 69 6.23 -0.62 -7.80
C LEU A 69 5.14 -0.79 -8.86
N GLU A 70 4.62 0.32 -9.40
CA GLU A 70 3.64 0.31 -10.50
C GLU A 70 4.21 -0.32 -11.78
N GLU A 71 5.49 -0.12 -12.08
CA GLU A 71 6.18 -0.73 -13.23
C GLU A 71 6.30 -2.27 -13.14
N LEU A 72 6.11 -2.85 -11.96
CA LEU A 72 6.12 -4.31 -11.76
C LEU A 72 4.73 -4.94 -11.97
N GLU A 73 3.69 -4.12 -12.11
CA GLU A 73 2.34 -4.59 -12.42
C GLU A 73 2.27 -4.97 -13.89
N ASP A 74 1.72 -6.13 -14.20
CA ASP A 74 1.57 -6.65 -15.54
C ASP A 74 0.17 -7.27 -15.76
N ASN A 75 -0.08 -7.79 -16.97
CA ASN A 75 -1.35 -8.40 -17.31
C ASN A 75 -1.63 -9.71 -16.55
N ASP A 76 -0.60 -10.39 -16.06
CA ASP A 76 -0.72 -11.63 -15.30
C ASP A 76 -1.07 -11.33 -13.83
N ASN A 77 -0.69 -10.14 -13.34
CA ASN A 77 -1.01 -9.66 -11.99
C ASN A 77 -1.43 -8.17 -11.97
N PRO A 78 -2.64 -7.85 -12.44
CA PRO A 78 -3.12 -6.48 -12.58
C PRO A 78 -3.50 -5.78 -11.25
N ASN A 79 -3.40 -6.49 -10.12
CA ASN A 79 -3.68 -5.94 -8.79
C ASN A 79 -2.42 -5.93 -7.90
N PHE A 80 -1.25 -6.12 -8.49
CA PHE A 80 0.00 -6.29 -7.77
C PHE A 80 0.29 -5.15 -6.80
N VAL A 81 0.14 -3.90 -7.24
CA VAL A 81 0.39 -2.72 -6.41
C VAL A 81 -0.57 -2.67 -5.22
N GLU A 82 -1.86 -2.92 -5.44
CA GLU A 82 -2.86 -2.94 -4.37
C GLU A 82 -2.58 -4.05 -3.35
N GLU A 83 -2.17 -5.23 -3.81
CA GLU A 83 -1.83 -6.36 -2.93
C GLU A 83 -0.62 -6.04 -2.05
N VAL A 84 0.46 -5.47 -2.62
CA VAL A 84 1.66 -5.07 -1.88
C VAL A 84 1.34 -3.98 -0.85
N VAL A 85 0.54 -2.99 -1.21
CA VAL A 85 0.11 -1.93 -0.30
C VAL A 85 -0.79 -2.47 0.82
N THR A 86 -1.66 -3.43 0.51
CA THR A 86 -2.50 -4.10 1.51
C THR A 86 -1.66 -4.89 2.51
N LEU A 87 -0.64 -5.61 2.03
CA LEU A 87 0.33 -6.30 2.89
C LEU A 87 1.09 -5.32 3.79
N PHE A 88 1.54 -4.19 3.23
CA PHE A 88 2.16 -3.13 4.02
C PHE A 88 1.25 -2.66 5.16
N PHE A 89 -0.02 -2.35 4.90
CA PHE A 89 -0.93 -1.88 5.95
C PHE A 89 -1.20 -2.94 7.01
N ARG A 90 -1.32 -4.20 6.63
CA ARG A 90 -1.51 -5.31 7.58
C ARG A 90 -0.30 -5.47 8.51
N ASP A 91 0.90 -5.52 7.96
CA ASP A 91 2.12 -5.74 8.73
C ASP A 91 2.50 -4.51 9.58
N SER A 92 2.27 -3.32 9.04
CA SER A 92 2.45 -2.05 9.75
C SER A 92 1.53 -1.91 10.95
N ALA A 93 0.28 -2.36 10.87
CA ALA A 93 -0.64 -2.33 12.01
C ALA A 93 -0.09 -3.10 13.21
N ARG A 94 0.52 -4.27 12.98
CA ARG A 94 1.17 -5.05 14.04
C ARG A 94 2.38 -4.33 14.64
N LEU A 95 3.22 -3.71 13.79
CA LEU A 95 4.39 -2.96 14.26
C LEU A 95 4.00 -1.73 15.07
N ILE A 96 2.93 -1.03 14.68
CA ILE A 96 2.38 0.10 15.44
C ILE A 96 1.98 -0.33 16.85
N VAL A 97 1.25 -1.44 16.98
CA VAL A 97 0.85 -1.99 18.30
C VAL A 97 2.08 -2.36 19.14
N ASN A 98 3.09 -2.99 18.54
CA ASN A 98 4.32 -3.37 19.24
C ASN A 98 5.09 -2.14 19.75
N ILE A 99 5.14 -1.06 18.95
CA ILE A 99 5.78 0.20 19.35
C ILE A 99 4.99 0.89 20.46
N GLU A 100 3.65 0.92 20.37
CA GLU A 100 2.78 1.45 21.42
C GLU A 100 3.04 0.76 22.76
N GLN A 101 2.99 -0.56 22.77
CA GLN A 101 3.27 -1.34 23.98
C GLN A 101 4.69 -1.11 24.53
N ALA A 102 5.69 -0.98 23.63
CA ALA A 102 7.05 -0.71 24.05
C ALA A 102 7.23 0.71 24.65
N LEU A 103 6.43 1.69 24.20
CA LEU A 103 6.43 3.06 24.74
C LEU A 103 5.72 3.18 26.11
N GLU A 104 4.90 2.20 26.47
CA GLU A 104 4.23 2.12 27.80
C GLU A 104 5.10 1.46 28.86
N CYS A 105 6.15 0.74 28.45
CA CYS A 105 7.07 0.07 29.40
C CYS A 105 7.94 1.10 30.15
N SER A 106 8.26 0.77 31.40
CA SER A 106 9.21 1.54 32.22
C SER A 106 10.18 0.57 32.91
N PRO A 107 11.50 0.72 32.71
CA PRO A 107 12.17 1.71 31.83
C PRO A 107 11.95 1.43 30.33
N LEU A 108 12.12 2.50 29.50
CA LEU A 108 12.02 2.36 28.05
C LEU A 108 13.20 1.57 27.48
N ASP A 109 12.90 0.60 26.62
CA ASP A 109 13.91 -0.11 25.82
C ASP A 109 14.06 0.57 24.45
N PHE A 110 14.98 1.53 24.34
CA PHE A 110 15.23 2.29 23.13
C PHE A 110 15.73 1.41 21.97
N ASN A 111 16.45 0.32 22.25
CA ASN A 111 16.90 -0.63 21.22
C ASN A 111 15.70 -1.35 20.61
N LYS A 112 14.76 -1.82 21.42
CA LYS A 112 13.53 -2.46 20.96
C LYS A 112 12.67 -1.50 20.16
N LEU A 113 12.55 -0.24 20.61
CA LEU A 113 11.83 0.82 19.89
C LEU A 113 12.47 1.11 18.53
N ASP A 114 13.82 1.29 18.46
CA ASP A 114 14.54 1.53 17.21
C ASP A 114 14.41 0.36 16.24
N ASN A 115 14.51 -0.88 16.71
CA ASN A 115 14.36 -2.07 15.88
C ASN A 115 12.97 -2.20 15.26
N ASN A 116 11.90 -2.00 16.04
CA ASN A 116 10.53 -2.03 15.52
C ASN A 116 10.30 -0.92 14.50
N MET A 117 10.78 0.29 14.79
CA MET A 117 10.66 1.42 13.86
C MET A 117 11.54 1.24 12.62
N HIS A 118 12.68 0.56 12.73
CA HIS A 118 13.51 0.22 11.56
C HIS A 118 12.77 -0.70 10.58
N GLN A 119 12.08 -1.72 11.09
CA GLN A 119 11.26 -2.62 10.27
C GLN A 119 10.10 -1.86 9.63
N PHE A 120 9.40 -1.03 10.41
CA PHE A 120 8.30 -0.19 9.92
C PHE A 120 8.76 0.77 8.81
N LYS A 121 9.89 1.46 9.02
CA LYS A 121 10.50 2.33 8.01
C LYS A 121 10.89 1.56 6.75
N GLY A 122 11.43 0.35 6.88
CA GLY A 122 11.76 -0.53 5.76
C GLY A 122 10.54 -0.85 4.90
N SER A 123 9.44 -1.28 5.53
CA SER A 123 8.17 -1.53 4.85
C SER A 123 7.59 -0.28 4.20
N ALA A 124 7.65 0.88 4.87
CA ALA A 124 7.20 2.15 4.31
C ALA A 124 8.04 2.57 3.09
N SER A 125 9.34 2.29 3.13
CA SER A 125 10.25 2.57 2.01
C SER A 125 9.97 1.70 0.79
N SER A 126 9.57 0.43 0.98
CA SER A 126 9.30 -0.49 -0.14
C SER A 126 8.10 -0.11 -0.97
N ILE A 127 7.12 0.59 -0.39
CA ILE A 127 5.95 1.12 -1.11
C ILE A 127 6.07 2.62 -1.44
N GLY A 128 7.21 3.24 -1.21
CA GLY A 128 7.41 4.67 -1.47
C GLY A 128 6.64 5.61 -0.55
N ALA A 129 6.27 5.21 0.67
CA ALA A 129 5.51 6.01 1.63
C ALA A 129 6.39 7.12 2.26
N LYS A 130 6.68 8.19 1.51
CA LYS A 130 7.68 9.20 1.81
C LYS A 130 7.50 9.88 3.17
N LYS A 131 6.30 10.39 3.49
CA LYS A 131 6.05 11.06 4.78
C LYS A 131 6.23 10.10 5.95
N VAL A 132 5.65 8.91 5.86
CA VAL A 132 5.78 7.87 6.88
C VAL A 132 7.24 7.50 7.11
N LYS A 133 8.02 7.34 6.05
CA LYS A 133 9.47 7.08 6.10
C LYS A 133 10.25 8.20 6.81
N ASN A 134 9.90 9.46 6.53
CA ASN A 134 10.58 10.61 7.13
C ASN A 134 10.31 10.70 8.63
N GLU A 135 9.05 10.59 9.05
CA GLU A 135 8.67 10.59 10.46
C GLU A 135 9.28 9.39 11.23
N SER A 136 9.35 8.23 10.57
CA SER A 136 10.03 7.05 11.14
C SER A 136 11.52 7.30 11.34
N THR A 137 12.16 8.08 10.48
CA THR A 137 13.57 8.46 10.63
C THR A 137 13.75 9.36 11.84
N GLN A 138 12.90 10.36 12.01
CA GLN A 138 12.91 11.26 13.15
C GLN A 138 12.71 10.52 14.49
N PHE A 139 11.77 9.57 14.53
CA PHE A 139 11.58 8.70 15.69
C PHE A 139 12.86 7.96 16.09
N ARG A 140 13.56 7.36 15.10
CA ARG A 140 14.79 6.64 15.33
C ARG A 140 15.92 7.53 15.86
N GLU A 141 15.96 8.79 15.48
CA GLU A 141 16.91 9.76 16.03
C GLU A 141 16.64 10.04 17.52
N TYR A 142 15.36 10.14 17.91
CA TYR A 142 14.99 10.25 19.31
C TYR A 142 15.34 8.99 20.12
N CYS A 143 15.21 7.79 19.53
CA CYS A 143 15.66 6.57 20.20
C CYS A 143 17.17 6.58 20.46
N ARG A 144 17.98 7.01 19.49
CA ARG A 144 19.45 7.10 19.64
C ARG A 144 19.88 8.14 20.67
N ALA A 145 19.07 9.20 20.83
CA ALA A 145 19.28 10.23 21.84
C ALA A 145 18.69 9.86 23.21
N GLU A 146 18.13 8.65 23.35
CA GLU A 146 17.43 8.17 24.57
C GLU A 146 16.35 9.14 25.08
N ASN A 147 15.73 9.89 24.18
CA ASN A 147 14.70 10.87 24.44
C ASN A 147 13.30 10.26 24.38
N GLY A 148 12.80 9.75 25.50
CA GLY A 148 11.50 9.08 25.59
C GLY A 148 10.31 9.98 25.21
N GLU A 149 10.31 11.25 25.60
CA GLU A 149 9.23 12.19 25.22
C GLU A 149 9.29 12.51 23.72
N GLY A 150 10.47 12.69 23.15
CA GLY A 150 10.66 12.84 21.73
C GLY A 150 10.14 11.62 20.95
N CYS A 151 10.41 10.40 21.44
CA CYS A 151 9.86 9.17 20.85
C CYS A 151 8.32 9.19 20.87
N LYS A 152 7.68 9.51 21.99
CA LYS A 152 6.22 9.56 22.09
C LYS A 152 5.61 10.60 21.13
N MET A 153 6.17 11.81 21.07
CA MET A 153 5.69 12.86 20.16
C MET A 153 5.85 12.48 18.69
N SER A 154 7.02 12.00 18.31
CA SER A 154 7.30 11.60 16.93
C SER A 154 6.44 10.41 16.52
N PHE A 155 6.18 9.46 17.41
CA PHE A 155 5.30 8.33 17.11
C PHE A 155 3.86 8.75 16.80
N GLN A 156 3.33 9.79 17.45
CA GLN A 156 2.02 10.33 17.11
C GLN A 156 2.01 10.90 15.68
N GLN A 157 3.09 11.53 15.23
CA GLN A 157 3.21 12.00 13.83
C GLN A 157 3.29 10.83 12.86
N VAL A 158 4.08 9.79 13.18
CA VAL A 158 4.11 8.55 12.37
C VAL A 158 2.71 7.97 12.19
N LYS A 159 1.94 7.83 13.27
CA LYS A 159 0.55 7.32 13.21
C LYS A 159 -0.36 8.21 12.37
N LYS A 160 -0.24 9.52 12.52
CA LYS A 160 -1.03 10.50 11.74
C LYS A 160 -0.78 10.37 10.24
N GLU A 161 0.50 10.34 9.83
CA GLU A 161 0.85 10.22 8.42
C GLU A 161 0.50 8.83 7.85
N TYR A 162 0.63 7.76 8.64
CA TYR A 162 0.20 6.42 8.27
C TYR A 162 -1.31 6.34 8.01
N VAL A 163 -2.15 6.88 8.91
CA VAL A 163 -3.61 6.89 8.77
C VAL A 163 -4.04 7.74 7.58
N ALA A 164 -3.39 8.90 7.38
CA ALA A 164 -3.67 9.77 6.24
C ALA A 164 -3.33 9.08 4.90
N LEU A 165 -2.16 8.45 4.80
CA LEU A 165 -1.74 7.68 3.64
C LEU A 165 -2.72 6.55 3.35
N ARG A 166 -3.09 5.76 4.37
CA ARG A 166 -4.02 4.65 4.23
C ARG A 166 -5.34 5.09 3.63
N LYS A 167 -5.97 6.12 4.18
CA LYS A 167 -7.24 6.66 3.68
C LYS A 167 -7.14 7.11 2.21
N LYS A 168 -6.03 7.76 1.86
CA LYS A 168 -5.80 8.25 0.50
C LYS A 168 -5.61 7.11 -0.50
N LEU A 169 -4.83 6.09 -0.15
CA LEU A 169 -4.60 4.93 -1.01
C LEU A 169 -5.84 4.04 -1.11
N GLU A 170 -6.63 3.88 -0.04
CA GLU A 170 -7.93 3.20 -0.11
C GLU A 170 -8.86 3.88 -1.12
N THR A 171 -8.94 5.23 -1.11
CA THR A 171 -9.72 5.99 -2.09
C THR A 171 -9.16 5.83 -3.51
N TYR A 172 -7.84 5.87 -3.67
CA TYR A 172 -7.16 5.68 -4.96
C TYR A 172 -7.50 4.31 -5.57
N PHE A 173 -7.31 3.22 -4.83
CA PHE A 173 -7.60 1.88 -5.33
C PHE A 173 -9.10 1.63 -5.57
N GLN A 174 -9.99 2.27 -4.79
CA GLN A 174 -11.42 2.23 -5.09
C GLN A 174 -11.73 2.82 -6.47
N LEU A 175 -11.13 3.96 -6.82
CA LEU A 175 -11.30 4.57 -8.13
C LEU A 175 -10.65 3.74 -9.25
N VAL A 176 -9.48 3.17 -9.01
CA VAL A 176 -8.81 2.27 -9.96
C VAL A 176 -9.70 1.08 -10.30
N ARG A 177 -10.28 0.41 -9.29
CA ARG A 177 -11.20 -0.71 -9.51
C ARG A 177 -12.46 -0.32 -10.27
N GLN A 178 -13.00 0.89 -10.04
CA GLN A 178 -14.17 1.39 -10.76
C GLN A 178 -13.84 1.76 -12.21
N ALA A 179 -12.63 2.27 -12.45
CA ALA A 179 -12.16 2.62 -13.79
C ALA A 179 -11.87 1.40 -14.68
N GLY A 180 -11.72 0.21 -14.07
CA GLY A 180 -11.39 -1.03 -14.77
C GLY A 180 -10.00 -1.03 -15.41
N PRO A 181 -9.55 -2.17 -15.95
CA PRO A 181 -8.25 -2.25 -16.63
C PRO A 181 -8.19 -1.28 -17.81
N GLU A 182 -7.01 -0.72 -18.07
CA GLU A 182 -6.79 0.03 -19.30
C GLU A 182 -7.02 -0.90 -20.48
N GLU A 183 -7.97 -0.56 -21.37
CA GLU A 183 -8.00 -1.17 -22.69
C GLU A 183 -6.69 -0.76 -23.37
N THR A 184 -5.69 -1.63 -23.31
CA THR A 184 -4.55 -1.52 -24.21
C THR A 184 -5.11 -1.59 -25.61
N ALA A 185 -5.22 -0.41 -26.27
CA ALA A 185 -5.57 -0.32 -27.68
C ALA A 185 -4.69 -1.33 -28.40
N SER A 186 -5.30 -2.40 -28.91
CA SER A 186 -4.66 -3.47 -29.66
C SER A 186 -3.76 -2.83 -30.71
N ARG A 187 -2.46 -2.91 -30.47
CA ARG A 187 -1.45 -2.51 -31.43
C ARG A 187 -1.71 -3.31 -32.69
N PRO A 188 -2.05 -2.71 -33.83
CA PRO A 188 -2.28 -3.51 -35.06
C PRO A 188 -1.02 -4.30 -35.33
N ALA A 189 -1.19 -5.62 -35.51
CA ALA A 189 -0.12 -6.51 -35.90
C ALA A 189 0.54 -5.94 -37.16
N ARG A 190 1.83 -5.61 -37.05
CA ARG A 190 2.64 -5.23 -38.20
C ARG A 190 2.86 -6.51 -39.04
N ASN A 191 2.16 -6.59 -40.17
CA ASN A 191 2.51 -7.54 -41.25
C ASN A 191 3.90 -7.24 -41.80
#